data_07e40b8db87ce070288273fd197ce5c2
#
_entry.id   07e40b8db87ce070288273fd197ce5c2
#
_cell.length_a   1.000
_cell.length_b   1.000
_cell.length_c   1.000
_cell.angle_alpha   90.00
_cell.angle_beta   90.00
_cell.angle_gamma   90.00
#
_symmetry.space_group_name_H-M   'P 1'
#
loop_
_entity.id
_entity.type
_entity.pdbx_description
1 polymer ?
#
loop_
_entity_poly.entity_id
_entity_poly.type
_entity_poly.pdbx_seq_one_letter_code
_entity_poly.pdbx_strand_id
1 'polypeptide(L)'
;MLPTLGLLWLQPAANAQTVKITSLGSRTGEFCELDRNLLFEDPSGVRILYDPGVTIAGGTDPRLGEIHTILLTHVHNDHIGNQKLNQDPNAPTAGCTATAPQTLAPNFNLAEIAAAKNSAIIVGRNMATFVAVKIQNIRGVPTPGCPSAGLGNEMTVPRTTPCTINLGDGGKRTVTRFEGESGVQIAIVPALHDNTVSPSLASSNVILSDPLRTNLTDNGLPAIVGPPTGYVLTFTNGLKVYLTGDTGIMAEMDTLVNRFYQPSLAVVNVNAGNAALMGPEEAAFAMSRLVKPKAVIPLHMIEATTGGRVNPGTNTARFIALMGV
;
A
#
# COMPACT_ATOMS: atom_id res chain seq x y z
N MET A 1 29.30 60.39 10.12
CA MET A 1 29.03 59.14 9.37
C MET A 1 29.05 58.02 10.39
N LEU A 2 27.88 57.55 10.80
CA LEU A 2 27.76 56.38 11.67
C LEU A 2 27.57 55.13 10.77
N PRO A 3 28.22 53.99 11.07
CA PRO A 3 28.02 52.78 10.32
C PRO A 3 26.70 52.10 10.77
N THR A 4 25.84 51.82 9.81
CA THR A 4 24.64 51.03 10.00
C THR A 4 25.05 49.57 10.22
N LEU A 5 24.83 49.03 11.44
CA LEU A 5 24.92 47.60 11.72
C LEU A 5 23.71 46.92 11.05
N GLY A 6 23.98 46.12 10.01
CA GLY A 6 22.98 45.21 9.44
C GLY A 6 22.76 44.03 10.38
N LEU A 7 21.55 43.88 10.91
CA LEU A 7 21.13 42.68 11.59
C LEU A 7 21.02 41.54 10.56
N LEU A 8 21.96 40.62 10.60
CA LEU A 8 21.80 39.32 9.94
C LEU A 8 20.73 38.50 10.72
N TRP A 9 19.55 38.37 10.14
CA TRP A 9 18.58 37.38 10.61
C TRP A 9 19.11 35.98 10.26
N LEU A 10 19.65 35.30 11.27
CA LEU A 10 19.87 33.86 11.18
C LEU A 10 18.48 33.19 11.06
N GLN A 11 18.11 32.80 9.86
CA GLN A 11 16.95 31.90 9.68
C GLN A 11 17.29 30.59 10.38
N PRO A 12 16.41 30.09 11.27
CA PRO A 12 16.59 28.76 11.81
C PRO A 12 16.67 27.76 10.64
N ALA A 13 17.70 26.90 10.66
CA ALA A 13 17.81 25.83 9.68
C ALA A 13 16.45 25.09 9.65
N ALA A 14 15.80 25.10 8.49
CA ALA A 14 14.58 24.34 8.31
C ALA A 14 14.93 22.89 8.66
N ASN A 15 14.38 22.36 9.76
CA ASN A 15 14.48 20.95 10.07
C ASN A 15 14.01 20.22 8.82
N ALA A 16 14.90 19.45 8.20
CA ALA A 16 14.55 18.67 7.02
C ALA A 16 13.40 17.76 7.43
N GLN A 17 12.19 18.11 6.99
CA GLN A 17 10.99 17.34 7.29
C GLN A 17 11.11 16.01 6.57
N THR A 18 11.09 14.91 7.32
CA THR A 18 11.28 13.55 6.79
C THR A 18 9.95 12.84 6.63
N VAL A 19 9.85 12.02 5.59
CA VAL A 19 8.78 11.03 5.47
C VAL A 19 9.17 9.85 6.34
N LYS A 20 8.26 9.42 7.22
CA LYS A 20 8.47 8.20 8.00
C LYS A 20 7.76 7.04 7.32
N ILE A 21 8.45 5.91 7.17
CA ILE A 21 7.94 4.67 6.60
C ILE A 21 8.01 3.60 7.68
N THR A 22 6.88 2.99 8.02
CA THR A 22 6.78 1.98 9.08
C THR A 22 6.14 0.71 8.53
N SER A 23 6.80 -0.43 8.67
CA SER A 23 6.17 -1.74 8.49
C SER A 23 5.30 -2.05 9.71
N LEU A 24 4.10 -2.55 9.49
CA LEU A 24 3.18 -2.98 10.55
C LEU A 24 3.06 -4.51 10.63
N GLY A 25 3.92 -5.22 9.92
CA GLY A 25 3.92 -6.67 9.93
C GLY A 25 4.49 -7.25 11.20
N SER A 26 5.81 -7.27 11.30
CA SER A 26 6.52 -7.75 12.47
C SER A 26 6.67 -6.67 13.54
N ARG A 27 6.79 -7.10 14.79
CA ARG A 27 7.01 -6.21 15.92
C ARG A 27 8.44 -5.75 16.07
N THR A 28 9.36 -6.50 15.54
CA THR A 28 10.78 -6.19 15.55
C THR A 28 11.17 -5.22 14.43
N GLY A 29 10.21 -4.83 13.58
CA GLY A 29 10.45 -3.95 12.43
C GLY A 29 11.06 -4.68 11.24
N GLU A 30 11.09 -6.00 11.27
CA GLU A 30 11.60 -6.83 10.19
C GLU A 30 10.50 -7.08 9.16
N PHE A 31 10.87 -7.17 7.89
CA PHE A 31 9.98 -7.64 6.84
C PHE A 31 9.84 -9.16 6.96
N CYS A 32 8.63 -9.62 7.23
CA CYS A 32 8.33 -11.03 7.46
C CYS A 32 7.46 -11.61 6.36
N GLU A 33 7.41 -12.94 6.35
CA GLU A 33 6.36 -13.66 5.63
C GLU A 33 4.99 -13.08 6.01
N LEU A 34 4.15 -12.78 5.01
CA LEU A 34 2.85 -12.12 5.10
C LEU A 34 2.90 -10.59 5.29
N ASP A 35 4.06 -9.96 5.45
CA ASP A 35 4.16 -8.50 5.47
C ASP A 35 3.91 -7.94 4.07
N ARG A 36 2.82 -7.19 3.93
CA ARG A 36 2.43 -6.51 2.70
C ARG A 36 2.27 -5.02 2.91
N ASN A 37 2.12 -4.59 4.16
CA ASN A 37 1.73 -3.23 4.47
C ASN A 37 2.90 -2.32 4.81
N LEU A 38 2.74 -1.08 4.44
CA LEU A 38 3.58 0.02 4.89
C LEU A 38 2.69 1.20 5.28
N LEU A 39 3.05 1.86 6.37
CA LEU A 39 2.47 3.13 6.77
C LEU A 39 3.45 4.24 6.44
N PHE A 40 2.99 5.20 5.62
CA PHE A 40 3.73 6.41 5.27
C PHE A 40 3.16 7.59 6.04
N GLU A 41 4.04 8.36 6.67
CA GLU A 41 3.71 9.59 7.38
C GLU A 41 4.42 10.77 6.72
N ASP A 42 3.65 11.62 6.08
CA ASP A 42 4.16 12.83 5.41
C ASP A 42 4.46 13.94 6.41
N PRO A 43 5.41 14.86 6.15
CA PRO A 43 5.63 16.03 6.99
C PRO A 43 4.39 16.90 7.25
N SER A 44 3.43 16.96 6.33
CA SER A 44 2.13 17.64 6.54
C SER A 44 1.22 16.91 7.53
N GLY A 45 1.61 15.73 7.99
CA GLY A 45 0.82 14.87 8.86
C GLY A 45 -0.18 13.97 8.13
N VAL A 46 -0.23 13.95 6.81
CA VAL A 46 -1.00 12.97 6.05
C VAL A 46 -0.42 11.57 6.28
N ARG A 47 -1.28 10.61 6.61
CA ARG A 47 -0.91 9.22 6.88
C ARG A 47 -1.59 8.32 5.86
N ILE A 48 -0.80 7.50 5.17
CA ILE A 48 -1.21 6.63 4.08
C ILE A 48 -0.86 5.19 4.44
N LEU A 49 -1.86 4.32 4.45
CA LEU A 49 -1.68 2.88 4.64
C LEU A 49 -1.70 2.20 3.27
N TYR A 50 -0.68 1.44 2.97
CA TYR A 50 -0.53 0.67 1.75
C TYR A 50 -0.77 -0.82 2.03
N ASP A 51 -1.59 -1.47 1.22
CA ASP A 51 -1.94 -2.89 1.27
C ASP A 51 -2.06 -3.44 2.71
N PRO A 52 -3.17 -3.21 3.41
CA PRO A 52 -3.31 -3.53 4.84
C PRO A 52 -2.95 -4.97 5.21
N GLY A 53 -3.23 -5.93 4.33
CA GLY A 53 -2.88 -7.33 4.52
C GLY A 53 -3.51 -7.96 5.75
N VAL A 54 -2.86 -9.03 6.23
CA VAL A 54 -3.37 -9.88 7.32
C VAL A 54 -2.66 -9.64 8.67
N THR A 55 -1.63 -8.79 8.69
CA THR A 55 -0.78 -8.58 9.89
C THR A 55 -1.21 -7.38 10.74
N ILE A 56 -2.36 -6.78 10.44
CA ILE A 56 -2.98 -5.71 11.22
C ILE A 56 -4.20 -6.27 11.95
N ALA A 57 -4.45 -5.84 13.18
CA ALA A 57 -5.55 -6.30 14.03
C ALA A 57 -6.87 -5.53 13.78
N GLY A 58 -7.14 -5.15 12.54
CA GLY A 58 -8.33 -4.40 12.17
C GLY A 58 -8.25 -2.91 12.51
N GLY A 59 -9.40 -2.25 12.48
CA GLY A 59 -9.49 -0.81 12.70
C GLY A 59 -9.13 -0.33 14.11
N THR A 60 -9.09 -1.23 15.08
CA THR A 60 -8.70 -0.95 16.47
C THR A 60 -7.22 -1.18 16.77
N ASP A 61 -6.44 -1.60 15.79
CA ASP A 61 -5.00 -1.79 15.96
C ASP A 61 -4.34 -0.47 16.42
N PRO A 62 -3.72 -0.45 17.62
CA PRO A 62 -3.18 0.78 18.20
C PRO A 62 -2.00 1.37 17.41
N ARG A 63 -1.35 0.58 16.56
CA ARG A 63 -0.23 1.04 15.72
C ARG A 63 -0.70 1.96 14.59
N LEU A 64 -1.97 1.87 14.20
CA LEU A 64 -2.50 2.64 13.07
C LEU A 64 -2.60 4.15 13.35
N GLY A 65 -3.04 4.53 14.56
CA GLY A 65 -3.41 5.92 14.79
C GLY A 65 -4.51 6.40 13.83
N GLU A 66 -4.40 7.61 13.33
CA GLU A 66 -5.22 8.12 12.22
C GLU A 66 -4.72 7.54 10.90
N ILE A 67 -5.64 7.14 10.02
CA ILE A 67 -5.35 6.72 8.64
C ILE A 67 -6.22 7.57 7.71
N HIS A 68 -5.58 8.45 6.97
CA HIS A 68 -6.28 9.37 6.10
C HIS A 68 -6.65 8.73 4.76
N THR A 69 -5.76 7.90 4.24
CA THR A 69 -5.93 7.24 2.95
C THR A 69 -5.40 5.82 3.01
N ILE A 70 -6.10 4.90 2.37
CA ILE A 70 -5.66 3.53 2.16
C ILE A 70 -5.51 3.29 0.65
N LEU A 71 -4.38 2.68 0.27
CA LEU A 71 -4.11 2.25 -1.09
C LEU A 71 -4.19 0.73 -1.14
N LEU A 72 -4.83 0.19 -2.18
CA LEU A 72 -4.89 -1.24 -2.44
C LEU A 72 -4.44 -1.51 -3.85
N THR A 73 -3.45 -2.38 -4.01
CA THR A 73 -2.91 -2.73 -5.32
C THR A 73 -3.81 -3.70 -6.07
N HIS A 74 -4.32 -4.72 -5.38
CA HIS A 74 -5.21 -5.74 -5.90
C HIS A 74 -5.91 -6.51 -4.77
N VAL A 75 -6.84 -7.40 -5.11
CA VAL A 75 -7.73 -8.05 -4.12
C VAL A 75 -7.28 -9.42 -3.63
N HIS A 76 -6.03 -9.80 -3.82
CA HIS A 76 -5.54 -11.03 -3.22
C HIS A 76 -5.58 -10.94 -1.69
N ASN A 77 -5.80 -12.09 -1.05
CA ASN A 77 -6.11 -12.20 0.36
C ASN A 77 -5.07 -11.57 1.27
N ASP A 78 -3.80 -11.69 0.92
CA ASP A 78 -2.67 -11.17 1.68
C ASP A 78 -2.45 -9.66 1.51
N HIS A 79 -3.11 -9.01 0.54
CA HIS A 79 -3.11 -7.56 0.32
C HIS A 79 -4.35 -6.87 0.88
N ILE A 80 -5.55 -7.36 0.55
CA ILE A 80 -6.80 -6.79 1.05
C ILE A 80 -7.10 -7.21 2.50
N GLY A 81 -6.54 -8.35 2.95
CA GLY A 81 -6.71 -8.91 4.28
C GLY A 81 -8.05 -9.63 4.47
N ASN A 82 -8.18 -10.88 3.98
CA ASN A 82 -9.33 -11.74 4.28
C ASN A 82 -9.31 -12.27 5.71
N GLN A 83 -8.21 -12.06 6.41
CA GLN A 83 -7.98 -12.34 7.82
C GLN A 83 -7.34 -11.12 8.48
N LYS A 84 -7.34 -11.10 9.80
CA LYS A 84 -6.65 -10.10 10.64
C LYS A 84 -6.06 -10.76 11.86
N LEU A 85 -5.06 -10.13 12.48
CA LEU A 85 -4.57 -10.57 13.78
C LEU A 85 -5.70 -10.57 14.80
N ASN A 86 -5.76 -11.59 15.66
CA ASN A 86 -6.75 -11.71 16.73
C ASN A 86 -6.15 -11.46 18.12
N GLN A 87 -4.91 -11.03 18.21
CA GLN A 87 -4.19 -10.79 19.46
C GLN A 87 -3.67 -9.34 19.53
N ASP A 88 -3.26 -8.94 20.73
CA ASP A 88 -2.59 -7.64 20.90
C ASP A 88 -1.35 -7.57 20.01
N PRO A 89 -1.30 -6.66 19.04
CA PRO A 89 -0.15 -6.51 18.17
C PRO A 89 1.10 -6.02 18.91
N ASN A 90 0.97 -5.57 20.17
CA ASN A 90 2.08 -5.24 21.04
C ASN A 90 2.58 -6.43 21.87
N ALA A 91 1.86 -7.57 21.86
CA ALA A 91 2.34 -8.76 22.56
C ALA A 91 3.61 -9.33 21.91
N PRO A 92 4.66 -9.82 22.61
CA PRO A 92 5.82 -10.40 21.97
C PRO A 92 5.42 -11.56 21.06
N THR A 93 5.49 -11.38 19.76
CA THR A 93 5.40 -12.49 18.82
C THR A 93 6.79 -13.09 18.67
N ALA A 94 6.86 -14.41 18.66
CA ALA A 94 8.09 -15.07 18.27
C ALA A 94 8.28 -14.79 16.77
N GLY A 95 9.22 -13.97 16.41
CA GLY A 95 9.71 -13.65 15.09
C GLY A 95 8.78 -13.85 13.86
N CYS A 96 9.32 -13.61 12.71
CA CYS A 96 8.64 -13.72 11.41
C CYS A 96 8.10 -15.12 11.05
N THR A 97 8.54 -16.16 11.72
CA THR A 97 8.13 -17.55 11.46
C THR A 97 6.90 -17.98 12.25
N ALA A 98 6.48 -17.22 13.25
CA ALA A 98 5.28 -17.55 13.99
C ALA A 98 4.06 -17.04 13.25
N THR A 99 3.24 -17.92 12.76
CA THR A 99 1.87 -17.60 12.34
C THR A 99 1.12 -17.09 13.58
N ALA A 100 1.09 -15.78 13.76
CA ALA A 100 0.24 -15.21 14.79
C ALA A 100 -1.21 -15.65 14.53
N PRO A 101 -1.97 -16.02 15.58
CA PRO A 101 -3.36 -16.40 15.40
C PRO A 101 -4.13 -15.34 14.64
N GLN A 102 -4.86 -15.76 13.62
CA GLN A 102 -5.66 -14.88 12.76
C GLN A 102 -7.13 -15.27 12.83
N THR A 103 -7.99 -14.31 12.65
CA THR A 103 -9.44 -14.51 12.49
C THR A 103 -9.88 -14.04 11.11
N LEU A 104 -10.94 -14.65 10.59
CA LEU A 104 -11.53 -14.21 9.34
C LEU A 104 -12.01 -12.77 9.45
N ALA A 105 -11.78 -12.00 8.41
CA ALA A 105 -12.30 -10.66 8.20
C ALA A 105 -13.30 -10.69 7.03
N PRO A 106 -14.59 -10.96 7.27
CA PRO A 106 -15.60 -11.21 6.24
C PRO A 106 -15.78 -10.07 5.24
N ASN A 107 -15.52 -8.86 5.66
CA ASN A 107 -15.55 -7.68 4.81
C ASN A 107 -14.15 -7.15 4.51
N PHE A 108 -13.13 -7.95 4.75
CA PHE A 108 -11.70 -7.62 4.65
C PHE A 108 -11.19 -6.62 5.69
N ASN A 109 -9.98 -6.83 6.10
CA ASN A 109 -9.25 -5.98 7.02
C ASN A 109 -9.19 -4.52 6.52
N LEU A 110 -8.97 -4.33 5.22
CA LEU A 110 -9.01 -3.03 4.55
C LEU A 110 -10.31 -2.27 4.85
N ALA A 111 -11.47 -2.91 4.65
CA ALA A 111 -12.77 -2.25 4.85
C ALA A 111 -13.08 -2.01 6.33
N GLU A 112 -12.64 -2.91 7.23
CA GLU A 112 -12.75 -2.69 8.68
C GLU A 112 -11.93 -1.47 9.13
N ILE A 113 -10.68 -1.34 8.64
CA ILE A 113 -9.85 -0.18 8.94
C ILE A 113 -10.46 1.09 8.36
N ALA A 114 -10.90 1.06 7.09
CA ALA A 114 -11.51 2.21 6.45
C ALA A 114 -12.76 2.70 7.19
N ALA A 115 -13.63 1.78 7.60
CA ALA A 115 -14.84 2.10 8.36
C ALA A 115 -14.52 2.71 9.73
N ALA A 116 -13.53 2.15 10.44
CA ALA A 116 -13.14 2.62 11.77
C ALA A 116 -12.40 3.96 11.77
N LYS A 117 -11.61 4.22 10.71
CA LYS A 117 -10.77 5.43 10.60
C LYS A 117 -11.38 6.52 9.72
N ASN A 118 -12.55 6.30 9.12
CA ASN A 118 -13.15 7.18 8.11
C ASN A 118 -12.20 7.50 6.94
N SER A 119 -11.39 6.51 6.53
CA SER A 119 -10.36 6.71 5.53
C SER A 119 -10.94 6.86 4.12
N ALA A 120 -10.26 7.64 3.28
CA ALA A 120 -10.46 7.60 1.84
C ALA A 120 -9.73 6.38 1.26
N ILE A 121 -10.34 5.67 0.32
CA ILE A 121 -9.71 4.55 -0.38
C ILE A 121 -9.43 4.96 -1.81
N ILE A 122 -8.18 4.91 -2.22
CA ILE A 122 -7.76 5.18 -3.60
C ILE A 122 -7.31 3.87 -4.24
N VAL A 123 -8.03 3.47 -5.29
CA VAL A 123 -7.81 2.19 -5.98
C VAL A 123 -7.98 2.32 -7.49
N GLY A 124 -7.54 1.32 -8.24
CA GLY A 124 -7.76 1.25 -9.67
C GLY A 124 -9.20 0.86 -10.03
N ARG A 125 -9.79 1.57 -10.96
CA ARG A 125 -11.01 1.20 -11.71
C ARG A 125 -12.11 0.56 -10.82
N ASN A 126 -12.56 -0.65 -11.17
CA ASN A 126 -13.73 -1.29 -10.54
C ASN A 126 -13.50 -1.72 -9.08
N MET A 127 -12.27 -1.77 -8.60
CA MET A 127 -11.98 -2.08 -7.19
C MET A 127 -12.68 -1.11 -6.24
N ALA A 128 -12.89 0.15 -6.62
CA ALA A 128 -13.59 1.14 -5.79
C ALA A 128 -15.01 0.70 -5.43
N THR A 129 -15.76 0.19 -6.41
CA THR A 129 -17.13 -0.29 -6.18
C THR A 129 -17.14 -1.53 -5.30
N PHE A 130 -16.21 -2.48 -5.55
CA PHE A 130 -16.08 -3.68 -4.74
C PHE A 130 -15.79 -3.35 -3.26
N VAL A 131 -14.82 -2.49 -3.01
CA VAL A 131 -14.47 -2.06 -1.65
C VAL A 131 -15.59 -1.26 -0.99
N ALA A 132 -16.29 -0.39 -1.75
CA ALA A 132 -17.43 0.38 -1.24
C ALA A 132 -18.54 -0.52 -0.66
N VAL A 133 -18.86 -1.62 -1.35
CA VAL A 133 -19.82 -2.62 -0.85
C VAL A 133 -19.36 -3.27 0.45
N LYS A 134 -18.06 -3.58 0.58
CA LYS A 134 -17.53 -4.17 1.82
C LYS A 134 -17.58 -3.20 3.00
N ILE A 135 -17.30 -1.94 2.79
CA ILE A 135 -17.47 -0.90 3.81
C ILE A 135 -18.94 -0.70 4.17
N GLN A 136 -19.83 -0.69 3.16
CA GLN A 136 -21.26 -0.61 3.37
C GLN A 136 -21.78 -1.76 4.25
N ASN A 137 -21.32 -2.99 4.03
CA ASN A 137 -21.72 -4.14 4.85
C ASN A 137 -21.37 -3.97 6.33
N ILE A 138 -20.27 -3.28 6.64
CA ILE A 138 -19.88 -2.98 8.02
C ILE A 138 -20.73 -1.86 8.61
N ARG A 139 -20.98 -0.82 7.83
CA ARG A 139 -21.62 0.41 8.33
C ARG A 139 -23.15 0.40 8.25
N GLY A 140 -23.72 -0.50 7.45
CA GLY A 140 -25.16 -0.54 7.19
C GLY A 140 -25.71 0.64 6.35
N VAL A 141 -24.83 1.49 5.83
CA VAL A 141 -25.19 2.64 4.98
C VAL A 141 -24.26 2.69 3.75
N PRO A 142 -24.74 3.22 2.61
CA PRO A 142 -23.92 3.31 1.39
C PRO A 142 -22.62 4.05 1.63
N THR A 143 -21.55 3.56 1.00
CA THR A 143 -20.24 4.23 1.01
C THR A 143 -20.18 5.20 -0.16
N PRO A 144 -20.03 6.50 0.08
CA PRO A 144 -20.00 7.50 -0.97
C PRO A 144 -18.69 7.46 -1.77
N GLY A 145 -18.73 8.01 -2.99
CA GLY A 145 -17.52 8.42 -3.70
C GLY A 145 -16.83 9.56 -2.95
N CYS A 146 -15.49 9.58 -2.98
CA CYS A 146 -14.74 10.69 -2.38
C CYS A 146 -14.98 11.98 -3.16
N PRO A 147 -15.41 13.07 -2.52
CA PRO A 147 -15.51 14.36 -3.19
C PRO A 147 -14.12 14.83 -3.62
N SER A 148 -14.06 15.60 -4.68
CA SER A 148 -12.87 16.34 -5.11
C SER A 148 -13.18 17.83 -5.04
N ALA A 149 -12.23 18.61 -4.56
CA ALA A 149 -12.30 20.06 -4.57
C ALA A 149 -11.19 20.65 -5.45
N GLY A 150 -11.46 21.80 -6.01
CA GLY A 150 -10.48 22.57 -6.78
C GLY A 150 -9.99 21.94 -8.07
N LEU A 151 -9.02 22.59 -8.69
CA LEU A 151 -8.41 22.19 -9.97
C LEU A 151 -7.38 21.04 -9.79
N GLY A 152 -6.92 20.79 -8.59
CA GLY A 152 -5.86 19.83 -8.27
C GLY A 152 -6.34 18.42 -7.95
N ASN A 153 -7.62 18.10 -8.07
CA ASN A 153 -8.16 16.83 -7.60
C ASN A 153 -7.86 16.57 -6.12
N GLU A 154 -8.04 17.56 -5.28
CA GLU A 154 -7.72 17.47 -3.86
C GLU A 154 -8.79 16.73 -3.08
N MET A 155 -8.34 15.95 -2.11
CA MET A 155 -9.19 15.33 -1.11
C MET A 155 -8.76 15.80 0.27
N THR A 156 -9.63 16.55 0.93
CA THR A 156 -9.36 17.04 2.28
C THR A 156 -9.76 16.02 3.34
N VAL A 157 -8.91 15.84 4.32
CA VAL A 157 -9.15 15.06 5.53
C VAL A 157 -8.97 16.01 6.76
N PRO A 158 -9.43 15.70 7.99
CA PRO A 158 -10.12 14.49 8.39
C PRO A 158 -11.53 14.38 7.82
N ARG A 159 -12.02 13.15 7.70
CA ARG A 159 -13.35 12.84 7.22
C ARG A 159 -14.25 12.31 8.34
N THR A 160 -15.52 12.55 8.21
CA THR A 160 -16.55 11.99 9.12
C THR A 160 -17.11 10.67 8.60
N THR A 161 -16.78 10.28 7.39
CA THR A 161 -17.24 9.04 6.75
C THR A 161 -16.20 8.54 5.75
N PRO A 162 -15.98 7.22 5.66
CA PRO A 162 -15.11 6.64 4.63
C PRO A 162 -15.71 6.86 3.24
N CYS A 163 -14.83 6.91 2.25
CA CYS A 163 -15.23 7.07 0.86
C CYS A 163 -14.28 6.30 -0.06
N THR A 164 -14.71 6.00 -1.28
CA THR A 164 -13.87 5.35 -2.27
C THR A 164 -13.71 6.21 -3.52
N ILE A 165 -12.58 6.09 -4.18
CA ILE A 165 -12.35 6.70 -5.48
C ILE A 165 -11.57 5.75 -6.37
N ASN A 166 -12.00 5.65 -7.62
CA ASN A 166 -11.27 4.95 -8.66
C ASN A 166 -10.43 5.94 -9.46
N LEU A 167 -9.22 5.51 -9.80
CA LEU A 167 -8.38 6.21 -10.76
C LEU A 167 -8.07 5.27 -11.93
N GLY A 168 -7.87 5.82 -13.11
CA GLY A 168 -7.27 5.12 -14.25
C GLY A 168 -5.76 5.28 -14.25
N ASP A 169 -5.08 4.52 -15.11
CA ASP A 169 -3.63 4.60 -15.27
C ASP A 169 -3.18 6.03 -15.65
N GLY A 170 -2.19 6.56 -14.94
CA GLY A 170 -1.77 7.96 -15.04
C GLY A 170 -2.67 8.95 -14.31
N GLY A 171 -3.83 8.52 -13.82
CA GLY A 171 -4.70 9.34 -12.97
C GLY A 171 -4.05 9.61 -11.61
N LYS A 172 -4.36 10.77 -11.04
CA LYS A 172 -3.77 11.20 -9.77
C LYS A 172 -4.77 11.91 -8.87
N ARG A 173 -4.47 11.90 -7.57
CA ARG A 173 -5.21 12.61 -6.54
C ARG A 173 -4.22 13.19 -5.52
N THR A 174 -4.49 14.39 -5.04
CA THR A 174 -3.74 14.98 -3.91
C THR A 174 -4.56 14.83 -2.64
N VAL A 175 -3.95 14.30 -1.58
CA VAL A 175 -4.57 14.15 -0.26
C VAL A 175 -3.96 15.19 0.67
N THR A 176 -4.81 16.04 1.23
CA THR A 176 -4.45 17.10 2.17
C THR A 176 -5.16 16.91 3.50
N ARG A 177 -4.60 17.39 4.61
CA ARG A 177 -5.31 17.36 5.91
C ARG A 177 -6.38 18.43 6.00
N PHE A 178 -6.08 19.62 5.51
CA PHE A 178 -6.97 20.78 5.51
C PHE A 178 -6.98 21.42 4.14
N GLU A 179 -8.09 22.08 3.84
CA GLU A 179 -8.27 22.80 2.58
C GLU A 179 -7.18 23.87 2.39
N GLY A 180 -6.60 23.92 1.20
CA GLY A 180 -5.55 24.88 0.85
C GLY A 180 -4.15 24.53 1.35
N GLU A 181 -3.96 23.42 2.05
CA GLU A 181 -2.65 22.95 2.47
C GLU A 181 -1.94 22.10 1.40
N SER A 182 -0.63 22.01 1.52
CA SER A 182 0.15 21.03 0.75
C SER A 182 -0.21 19.61 1.18
N GLY A 183 -0.23 18.69 0.22
CA GLY A 183 -0.58 17.30 0.47
C GLY A 183 0.25 16.33 -0.35
N VAL A 184 0.00 15.04 -0.13
CA VAL A 184 0.64 13.96 -0.85
C VAL A 184 -0.10 13.69 -2.15
N GLN A 185 0.62 13.79 -3.27
CA GLN A 185 0.07 13.39 -4.56
C GLN A 185 0.22 11.88 -4.74
N ILE A 186 -0.87 11.22 -5.09
CA ILE A 186 -0.96 9.79 -5.32
C ILE A 186 -1.35 9.57 -6.77
N ALA A 187 -0.46 8.97 -7.55
CA ALA A 187 -0.72 8.59 -8.94
C ALA A 187 -0.81 7.07 -9.06
N ILE A 188 -1.70 6.58 -9.92
CA ILE A 188 -1.79 5.18 -10.29
C ILE A 188 -0.95 4.93 -11.53
N VAL A 189 -0.23 3.81 -11.51
CA VAL A 189 0.53 3.27 -12.63
C VAL A 189 0.12 1.82 -12.88
N PRO A 190 0.26 1.28 -14.09
CA PRO A 190 -0.06 -0.12 -14.38
C PRO A 190 0.73 -1.09 -13.52
N ALA A 191 0.14 -2.26 -13.27
CA ALA A 191 0.79 -3.46 -12.77
C ALA A 191 0.35 -4.67 -13.61
N LEU A 192 1.20 -5.67 -13.74
CA LEU A 192 0.95 -6.88 -14.53
C LEU A 192 0.82 -8.08 -13.60
N HIS A 193 -0.39 -8.34 -13.17
CA HIS A 193 -0.70 -9.43 -12.23
C HIS A 193 -2.16 -9.84 -12.34
N ASP A 194 -2.54 -10.93 -11.69
CA ASP A 194 -3.93 -11.31 -11.53
C ASP A 194 -4.63 -10.43 -10.47
N ASN A 195 -5.88 -10.08 -10.71
CA ASN A 195 -6.72 -9.35 -9.77
C ASN A 195 -8.11 -9.96 -9.74
N THR A 196 -8.16 -11.22 -9.34
CA THR A 196 -9.37 -12.02 -9.33
C THR A 196 -9.71 -12.56 -7.94
N VAL A 197 -10.98 -12.84 -7.73
CA VAL A 197 -11.47 -13.59 -6.58
C VAL A 197 -11.88 -14.97 -7.07
N SER A 198 -11.15 -15.99 -6.64
CA SER A 198 -11.51 -17.37 -6.98
C SER A 198 -12.71 -17.82 -6.17
N PRO A 199 -13.82 -18.29 -6.79
CA PRO A 199 -14.99 -18.79 -6.09
C PRO A 199 -14.72 -20.09 -5.34
N SER A 200 -13.67 -20.84 -5.69
CA SER A 200 -13.29 -22.08 -5.03
C SER A 200 -12.52 -21.89 -3.71
N LEU A 201 -12.04 -20.68 -3.41
CA LEU A 201 -11.36 -20.41 -2.15
C LEU A 201 -12.35 -20.38 -0.98
N ALA A 202 -11.96 -20.92 0.17
CA ALA A 202 -12.79 -20.94 1.39
C ALA A 202 -13.30 -19.55 1.79
N SER A 203 -12.51 -18.52 1.53
CA SER A 203 -12.88 -17.11 1.73
C SER A 203 -13.94 -16.59 0.75
N SER A 204 -14.18 -17.26 -0.37
CA SER A 204 -15.14 -16.81 -1.39
C SER A 204 -16.58 -16.84 -0.89
N ASN A 205 -16.92 -17.72 0.06
CA ASN A 205 -18.24 -17.75 0.71
C ASN A 205 -18.60 -16.43 1.40
N VAL A 206 -17.59 -15.67 1.72
CA VAL A 206 -17.70 -14.39 2.42
C VAL A 206 -17.68 -13.22 1.44
N ILE A 207 -17.11 -13.42 0.25
CA ILE A 207 -16.84 -12.36 -0.73
C ILE A 207 -17.93 -12.26 -1.79
N LEU A 208 -18.43 -13.38 -2.26
CA LEU A 208 -19.42 -13.47 -3.34
C LEU A 208 -20.75 -13.97 -2.80
N SER A 209 -21.85 -13.39 -3.28
CA SER A 209 -23.19 -13.91 -3.01
C SER A 209 -23.37 -15.31 -3.61
N ASP A 210 -24.20 -16.15 -2.96
CA ASP A 210 -24.38 -17.55 -3.36
C ASP A 210 -24.74 -17.75 -4.83
N PRO A 211 -25.70 -17.05 -5.44
CA PRO A 211 -26.02 -17.26 -6.85
C PRO A 211 -24.84 -16.98 -7.77
N LEU A 212 -24.09 -15.90 -7.52
CA LEU A 212 -22.92 -15.54 -8.33
C LEU A 212 -21.79 -16.54 -8.12
N ARG A 213 -21.50 -16.90 -6.88
CA ARG A 213 -20.45 -17.86 -6.53
C ARG A 213 -20.68 -19.20 -7.20
N THR A 214 -21.91 -19.74 -7.11
CA THR A 214 -22.28 -21.00 -7.74
C THR A 214 -22.11 -20.93 -9.25
N ASN A 215 -22.61 -19.87 -9.89
CA ASN A 215 -22.48 -19.70 -11.35
C ASN A 215 -21.01 -19.66 -11.80
N LEU A 216 -20.17 -18.89 -11.12
CA LEU A 216 -18.73 -18.81 -11.43
C LEU A 216 -18.04 -20.16 -11.21
N THR A 217 -18.36 -20.86 -10.11
CA THR A 217 -17.79 -22.20 -9.80
C THR A 217 -18.16 -23.22 -10.84
N ASP A 218 -19.42 -23.27 -11.24
CA ASP A 218 -19.93 -24.23 -12.22
C ASP A 218 -19.30 -24.05 -13.61
N ASN A 219 -18.85 -22.83 -13.91
CA ASN A 219 -18.17 -22.50 -15.16
C ASN A 219 -16.65 -22.43 -15.05
N GLY A 220 -16.06 -22.68 -13.87
CA GLY A 220 -14.62 -22.61 -13.65
C GLY A 220 -14.04 -21.19 -13.82
N LEU A 221 -14.85 -20.15 -13.59
CA LEU A 221 -14.48 -18.76 -13.82
C LEU A 221 -14.23 -18.05 -12.49
N PRO A 222 -13.18 -17.20 -12.40
CA PRO A 222 -13.01 -16.27 -11.28
C PRO A 222 -13.82 -15.00 -11.47
N ALA A 223 -14.07 -14.27 -10.39
CA ALA A 223 -14.57 -12.91 -10.44
C ALA A 223 -13.43 -11.92 -10.67
N ILE A 224 -13.43 -11.22 -11.77
CA ILE A 224 -12.44 -10.18 -12.10
C ILE A 224 -12.89 -8.85 -11.50
N VAL A 225 -12.02 -8.22 -10.68
CA VAL A 225 -12.31 -6.94 -9.99
C VAL A 225 -11.68 -5.74 -10.68
N GLY A 226 -11.03 -5.94 -11.80
CA GLY A 226 -10.33 -4.94 -12.60
C GLY A 226 -8.82 -5.20 -12.64
N PRO A 227 -8.04 -4.37 -13.34
CA PRO A 227 -6.60 -4.53 -13.38
C PRO A 227 -5.97 -4.22 -12.02
N PRO A 228 -4.87 -4.90 -11.67
CA PRO A 228 -4.04 -4.52 -10.54
C PRO A 228 -3.34 -3.18 -10.81
N THR A 229 -2.87 -2.52 -9.76
CA THR A 229 -2.24 -1.21 -9.87
C THR A 229 -1.00 -1.10 -9.02
N GLY A 230 0.01 -0.37 -9.52
CA GLY A 230 1.04 0.22 -8.70
C GLY A 230 0.73 1.68 -8.37
N TYR A 231 1.56 2.30 -7.54
CA TYR A 231 1.39 3.70 -7.16
C TYR A 231 2.71 4.47 -7.23
N VAL A 232 2.62 5.76 -7.54
CA VAL A 232 3.71 6.70 -7.29
C VAL A 232 3.20 7.78 -6.34
N LEU A 233 3.84 7.85 -5.17
CA LEU A 233 3.58 8.86 -4.16
C LEU A 233 4.57 10.01 -4.32
N THR A 234 4.09 11.25 -4.33
CA THR A 234 4.93 12.44 -4.22
C THR A 234 4.59 13.16 -2.92
N PHE A 235 5.50 13.11 -1.97
CA PHE A 235 5.38 13.69 -0.64
C PHE A 235 5.67 15.20 -0.65
N THR A 236 5.23 15.90 0.39
CA THR A 236 5.37 17.38 0.48
C THR A 236 6.83 17.85 0.54
N ASN A 237 7.75 17.00 1.00
CA ASN A 237 9.20 17.27 0.99
C ASN A 237 9.88 16.94 -0.35
N GLY A 238 9.13 16.55 -1.37
CA GLY A 238 9.64 16.20 -2.70
C GLY A 238 10.09 14.75 -2.87
N LEU A 239 10.08 13.92 -1.81
CA LEU A 239 10.33 12.47 -1.95
C LEU A 239 9.29 11.86 -2.88
N LYS A 240 9.75 11.09 -3.86
CA LYS A 240 8.88 10.27 -4.72
C LYS A 240 9.15 8.81 -4.49
N VAL A 241 8.09 8.05 -4.24
CA VAL A 241 8.14 6.62 -3.93
C VAL A 241 7.29 5.86 -4.94
N TYR A 242 7.88 4.88 -5.60
CA TYR A 242 7.17 3.91 -6.43
C TYR A 242 6.85 2.67 -5.61
N LEU A 243 5.58 2.28 -5.58
CA LEU A 243 5.08 1.06 -4.95
C LEU A 243 4.65 0.13 -6.08
N THR A 244 5.36 -0.97 -6.28
CA THR A 244 5.11 -1.84 -7.44
C THR A 244 3.78 -2.58 -7.34
N GLY A 245 3.34 -2.93 -6.14
CA GLY A 245 2.39 -4.01 -5.96
C GLY A 245 2.95 -5.33 -6.46
N ASP A 246 2.10 -6.32 -6.57
CA ASP A 246 2.43 -7.56 -7.24
C ASP A 246 2.43 -7.32 -8.75
N THR A 247 3.55 -7.59 -9.40
CA THR A 247 3.69 -7.32 -10.84
C THR A 247 4.81 -8.14 -11.49
N GLY A 248 4.66 -8.41 -12.78
CA GLY A 248 5.75 -8.78 -13.66
C GLY A 248 6.54 -7.56 -14.16
N ILE A 249 7.55 -7.81 -15.01
CA ILE A 249 8.30 -6.75 -15.69
C ILE A 249 7.42 -6.16 -16.81
N MET A 250 7.42 -4.82 -16.92
CA MET A 250 6.72 -4.12 -18.00
C MET A 250 7.48 -2.89 -18.48
N ALA A 251 7.23 -2.48 -19.72
CA ALA A 251 7.90 -1.34 -20.33
C ALA A 251 7.56 0.00 -19.64
N GLU A 252 6.41 0.10 -19.03
CA GLU A 252 5.94 1.27 -18.30
C GLU A 252 6.80 1.59 -17.07
N MET A 253 7.56 0.63 -16.55
CA MET A 253 8.55 0.86 -15.50
C MET A 253 9.64 1.83 -15.97
N ASP A 254 10.07 1.77 -17.25
CA ASP A 254 11.00 2.76 -17.82
C ASP A 254 10.25 3.99 -18.32
N THR A 255 9.24 3.82 -19.17
CA THR A 255 8.63 4.93 -19.91
C THR A 255 7.80 5.86 -19.05
N LEU A 256 7.02 5.30 -18.11
CA LEU A 256 6.13 6.07 -17.24
C LEU A 256 6.78 6.31 -15.87
N VAL A 257 7.23 5.24 -15.20
CA VAL A 257 7.72 5.38 -13.81
C VAL A 257 9.05 6.10 -13.79
N ASN A 258 10.05 5.64 -14.55
CA ASN A 258 11.37 6.25 -14.55
C ASN A 258 11.40 7.62 -15.24
N ARG A 259 10.93 7.71 -16.50
CA ARG A 259 11.13 8.94 -17.29
C ARG A 259 10.17 10.06 -16.91
N PHE A 260 8.96 9.75 -16.49
CA PHE A 260 7.97 10.78 -16.15
C PHE A 260 7.93 11.06 -14.64
N TYR A 261 7.72 10.03 -13.80
CA TYR A 261 7.60 10.24 -12.36
C TYR A 261 8.93 10.39 -11.66
N GLN A 262 9.98 9.66 -12.06
CA GLN A 262 11.34 9.73 -11.51
C GLN A 262 11.38 9.49 -9.99
N PRO A 263 10.90 8.34 -9.48
CA PRO A 263 10.95 8.05 -8.06
C PRO A 263 12.39 7.88 -7.58
N SER A 264 12.68 8.42 -6.40
CA SER A 264 13.98 8.24 -5.75
C SER A 264 14.03 7.01 -4.82
N LEU A 265 12.87 6.50 -4.43
CA LEU A 265 12.69 5.27 -3.66
C LEU A 265 11.71 4.35 -4.39
N ALA A 266 11.97 3.06 -4.41
CA ALA A 266 11.00 2.06 -4.84
C ALA A 266 10.77 1.02 -3.73
N VAL A 267 9.51 0.62 -3.55
CA VAL A 267 9.14 -0.58 -2.80
C VAL A 267 8.80 -1.63 -3.84
N VAL A 268 9.56 -2.70 -3.87
CA VAL A 268 9.43 -3.75 -4.89
C VAL A 268 9.03 -5.07 -4.26
N ASN A 269 7.96 -5.68 -4.76
CA ASN A 269 7.55 -7.00 -4.35
C ASN A 269 8.42 -8.03 -5.05
N VAL A 270 9.17 -8.80 -4.24
CA VAL A 270 10.10 -9.84 -4.70
C VAL A 270 9.52 -11.19 -4.34
N ASN A 271 9.37 -12.03 -5.34
CA ASN A 271 8.80 -13.35 -5.15
C ASN A 271 9.83 -14.34 -4.58
N ALA A 272 9.39 -15.07 -3.58
CA ALA A 272 10.19 -16.09 -2.92
C ALA A 272 9.90 -17.55 -3.38
N GLY A 273 9.03 -17.76 -4.37
CA GLY A 273 8.77 -19.14 -4.82
C GLY A 273 7.51 -19.37 -5.65
N ASN A 274 6.80 -18.32 -5.96
CA ASN A 274 5.60 -18.36 -6.80
C ASN A 274 5.88 -17.69 -8.15
N ALA A 275 5.61 -18.35 -9.27
CA ALA A 275 5.89 -17.84 -10.61
C ALA A 275 5.05 -16.62 -11.05
N ALA A 276 4.19 -16.09 -10.19
CA ALA A 276 3.27 -15.00 -10.52
C ALA A 276 3.86 -13.59 -10.36
N LEU A 277 5.06 -13.46 -9.81
CA LEU A 277 5.74 -12.20 -9.54
C LEU A 277 7.15 -12.19 -10.11
N MET A 278 7.81 -11.03 -10.06
CA MET A 278 9.24 -10.92 -10.36
C MET A 278 10.07 -11.71 -9.35
N GLY A 279 10.87 -12.66 -9.83
CA GLY A 279 11.92 -13.27 -9.02
C GLY A 279 13.06 -12.30 -8.72
N PRO A 280 14.11 -12.74 -8.02
CA PRO A 280 15.24 -11.88 -7.65
C PRO A 280 15.93 -11.22 -8.85
N GLU A 281 16.09 -11.96 -9.95
CA GLU A 281 16.74 -11.49 -11.18
C GLU A 281 15.89 -10.43 -11.88
N GLU A 282 14.61 -10.73 -12.05
CA GLU A 282 13.66 -9.84 -12.70
C GLU A 282 13.49 -8.55 -11.91
N ALA A 283 13.36 -8.65 -10.58
CA ALA A 283 13.25 -7.50 -9.71
C ALA A 283 14.52 -6.64 -9.74
N ALA A 284 15.70 -7.26 -9.68
CA ALA A 284 16.97 -6.55 -9.79
C ALA A 284 17.14 -5.87 -11.15
N PHE A 285 16.77 -6.54 -12.26
CA PHE A 285 16.74 -5.92 -13.58
C PHE A 285 15.77 -4.74 -13.63
N ALA A 286 14.54 -4.92 -13.16
CA ALA A 286 13.53 -3.87 -13.13
C ALA A 286 14.02 -2.64 -12.35
N MET A 287 14.59 -2.84 -11.17
CA MET A 287 15.06 -1.73 -10.34
C MET A 287 16.34 -1.08 -10.87
N SER A 288 17.33 -1.87 -11.34
CA SER A 288 18.62 -1.33 -11.79
C SER A 288 18.60 -0.77 -13.22
N ARG A 289 17.73 -1.27 -14.10
CA ARG A 289 17.72 -0.93 -15.53
C ARG A 289 16.51 -0.13 -15.97
N LEU A 290 15.35 -0.39 -15.40
CA LEU A 290 14.11 0.27 -15.81
C LEU A 290 13.76 1.44 -14.89
N VAL A 291 13.52 1.22 -13.63
CA VAL A 291 13.06 2.27 -12.67
C VAL A 291 14.19 3.17 -12.21
N LYS A 292 15.35 2.62 -11.90
CA LYS A 292 16.58 3.32 -11.47
C LYS A 292 16.40 4.23 -10.25
N PRO A 293 15.75 3.80 -9.18
CA PRO A 293 15.63 4.60 -7.97
C PRO A 293 16.99 4.69 -7.25
N LYS A 294 17.14 5.65 -6.33
CA LYS A 294 18.35 5.78 -5.48
C LYS A 294 18.39 4.76 -4.35
N ALA A 295 17.22 4.27 -3.93
CA ALA A 295 17.07 3.27 -2.89
C ALA A 295 15.91 2.33 -3.20
N VAL A 296 15.98 1.10 -2.69
CA VAL A 296 14.95 0.08 -2.86
C VAL A 296 14.65 -0.58 -1.53
N ILE A 297 13.37 -0.79 -1.25
CA ILE A 297 12.87 -1.59 -0.14
C ILE A 297 12.25 -2.84 -0.74
N PRO A 298 12.82 -4.04 -0.56
CA PRO A 298 12.16 -5.28 -0.96
C PRO A 298 10.99 -5.56 -0.01
N LEU A 299 9.87 -5.98 -0.56
CA LEU A 299 8.65 -6.33 0.15
C LEU A 299 8.12 -7.66 -0.41
N HIS A 300 7.05 -8.19 0.17
CA HIS A 300 6.42 -9.44 -0.25
C HIS A 300 7.36 -10.66 -0.09
N MET A 301 8.25 -10.60 0.87
CA MET A 301 9.14 -11.72 1.16
C MET A 301 8.33 -12.83 1.84
N ILE A 302 8.46 -14.06 1.35
CA ILE A 302 7.93 -15.26 2.01
C ILE A 302 9.02 -15.91 2.89
N GLU A 303 10.11 -15.22 3.09
CA GLU A 303 11.31 -15.73 3.73
C GLU A 303 11.52 -15.02 5.07
N ALA A 304 11.70 -15.83 6.12
CA ALA A 304 12.01 -15.32 7.44
C ALA A 304 13.33 -14.55 7.46
N THR A 305 13.37 -13.49 8.23
CA THR A 305 14.62 -12.84 8.64
C THR A 305 15.00 -13.24 10.06
N THR A 306 16.27 -13.10 10.41
CA THR A 306 16.75 -13.40 11.77
C THR A 306 17.47 -12.16 12.31
N GLY A 307 16.96 -11.63 13.42
CA GLY A 307 17.56 -10.46 14.06
C GLY A 307 17.64 -9.23 13.16
N GLY A 308 16.64 -8.99 12.32
CA GLY A 308 16.58 -7.88 11.36
C GLY A 308 17.48 -8.05 10.15
N ARG A 309 18.03 -9.23 9.93
CA ARG A 309 18.90 -9.54 8.78
C ARG A 309 18.26 -10.58 7.89
N VAL A 310 18.36 -10.35 6.60
CA VAL A 310 17.93 -11.32 5.59
C VAL A 310 18.81 -12.56 5.68
N ASN A 311 18.19 -13.74 5.74
CA ASN A 311 18.92 -15.00 5.85
C ASN A 311 19.68 -15.30 4.56
N PRO A 312 20.94 -15.77 4.65
CA PRO A 312 21.70 -16.22 3.49
C PRO A 312 20.99 -17.33 2.72
N GLY A 313 21.12 -17.34 1.40
CA GLY A 313 20.53 -18.34 0.52
C GLY A 313 19.06 -18.13 0.19
N THR A 314 18.44 -17.07 0.71
CA THR A 314 17.06 -16.69 0.37
C THR A 314 17.00 -15.89 -0.94
N ASN A 315 15.84 -15.83 -1.57
CA ASN A 315 15.62 -15.01 -2.77
C ASN A 315 15.83 -13.53 -2.48
N THR A 316 15.47 -13.07 -1.29
CA THR A 316 15.74 -11.69 -0.87
C THR A 316 17.24 -11.40 -0.76
N ALA A 317 18.02 -12.31 -0.19
CA ALA A 317 19.48 -12.18 -0.16
C ALA A 317 20.07 -12.14 -1.57
N ARG A 318 19.54 -12.98 -2.48
CA ARG A 318 19.95 -13.01 -3.90
C ARG A 318 19.60 -11.69 -4.59
N PHE A 319 18.40 -11.15 -4.38
CA PHE A 319 18.02 -9.84 -4.90
C PHE A 319 18.97 -8.74 -4.44
N ILE A 320 19.26 -8.66 -3.13
CA ILE A 320 20.19 -7.67 -2.56
C ILE A 320 21.57 -7.78 -3.19
N ALA A 321 22.09 -9.00 -3.31
CA ALA A 321 23.39 -9.25 -3.95
C ALA A 321 23.42 -8.80 -5.43
N LEU A 322 22.33 -9.03 -6.17
CA LEU A 322 22.20 -8.60 -7.57
C LEU A 322 22.09 -7.07 -7.71
N MET A 323 21.59 -6.38 -6.68
CA MET A 323 21.58 -4.92 -6.65
C MET A 323 22.96 -4.31 -6.36
N GLY A 324 23.95 -5.10 -5.96
CA GLY A 324 25.32 -4.66 -5.73
C GLY A 324 25.53 -3.95 -4.39
N VAL A 325 24.73 -4.27 -3.39
CA VAL A 325 24.80 -3.74 -2.01
C VAL A 325 25.09 -4.85 -1.01
#